data_371dad739ce26340e69d6db8278ed575
#
_entry.id   371dad739ce26340e69d6db8278ed575
#
_cell.length_a   1.000
_cell.length_b   1.000
_cell.length_c   1.000
_cell.angle_alpha   90.00
_cell.angle_beta   90.00
_cell.angle_gamma   90.00
#
_symmetry.space_group_name_H-M   'P 1'
#
loop_
_entity.id
_entity.type
_entity.pdbx_description
1 polymer ?
#
loop_
_entity_poly.entity_id
_entity_poly.type
_entity_poly.pdbx_seq_one_letter_code
_entity_poly.pdbx_strand_id
1 'polypeptide(L)'
;MHYPLPMLVLAVVLIASVAASAAPAFKAPAERGFLSRTVSVGGKDMKYVVYVPLSYDPAKPMPTIVFLNGAGECGTDGLKQVYHFGGAIMLAAEKWPFIIVFPQKQDVKTKWEDEDAMVQETLKKTQTEFNVDASRLYLTGLSQGGHGTWTIAALHPDMFAAIAPVCGWADEDVAKKVAKLPIWTFHGDKDEAVKLESSEDMKEWIEAAGGECKLTIYPGVGHNSWDNAYRNEDLGAWFLQHRNTKRGSTE
;
A
#
# COMPACT_ATOMS: atom_id res chain seq x y z
N MET A 1 36.69 -75.84 -13.58
CA MET A 1 36.79 -74.37 -13.77
C MET A 1 35.41 -73.83 -13.81
N HIS A 2 34.97 -73.20 -12.69
CA HIS A 2 33.65 -72.61 -12.60
C HIS A 2 33.84 -71.08 -12.65
N TYR A 3 33.23 -70.43 -13.66
CA TYR A 3 33.16 -68.95 -13.74
C TYR A 3 31.86 -68.51 -13.12
N PRO A 4 31.88 -67.53 -12.19
CA PRO A 4 30.62 -66.94 -11.68
C PRO A 4 30.07 -65.89 -12.64
N LEU A 5 28.76 -65.92 -12.90
CA LEU A 5 27.99 -64.87 -13.61
C LEU A 5 27.99 -63.61 -12.81
N PRO A 6 28.04 -62.43 -13.44
CA PRO A 6 27.85 -61.16 -12.74
C PRO A 6 26.37 -60.89 -12.49
N MET A 7 26.08 -60.54 -11.24
CA MET A 7 24.75 -60.09 -10.77
C MET A 7 24.49 -58.66 -11.24
N LEU A 8 23.53 -58.50 -12.14
CA LEU A 8 23.09 -57.19 -12.60
C LEU A 8 22.18 -56.54 -11.54
N VAL A 9 22.67 -55.47 -10.85
CA VAL A 9 21.86 -54.71 -9.91
C VAL A 9 21.08 -53.67 -10.70
N LEU A 10 19.77 -53.87 -10.81
CA LEU A 10 18.84 -52.94 -11.43
C LEU A 10 18.51 -51.80 -10.42
N ALA A 11 19.11 -50.62 -10.59
CA ALA A 11 18.75 -49.45 -9.81
C ALA A 11 17.43 -48.86 -10.31
N VAL A 12 16.37 -49.02 -9.54
CA VAL A 12 15.08 -48.33 -9.78
C VAL A 12 15.19 -46.90 -9.28
N VAL A 13 15.31 -45.95 -10.20
CA VAL A 13 15.21 -44.52 -9.87
C VAL A 13 13.73 -44.14 -9.78
N LEU A 14 13.25 -43.98 -8.55
CA LEU A 14 11.94 -43.36 -8.32
C LEU A 14 12.04 -41.86 -8.61
N ILE A 15 11.50 -41.42 -9.74
CA ILE A 15 11.26 -40.00 -10.02
C ILE A 15 9.99 -39.63 -9.29
N ALA A 16 10.11 -38.97 -8.10
CA ALA A 16 8.99 -38.33 -7.45
C ALA A 16 8.61 -37.09 -8.28
N SER A 17 7.51 -37.19 -9.02
CA SER A 17 6.89 -36.03 -9.64
C SER A 17 6.31 -35.11 -8.54
N VAL A 18 7.00 -34.03 -8.26
CA VAL A 18 6.42 -32.93 -7.48
C VAL A 18 5.31 -32.33 -8.34
N ALA A 19 4.07 -32.64 -8.00
CA ALA A 19 2.93 -31.96 -8.59
C ALA A 19 3.03 -30.47 -8.19
N ALA A 20 3.36 -29.61 -9.13
CA ALA A 20 3.26 -28.18 -8.95
C ALA A 20 1.79 -27.86 -8.62
N SER A 21 1.54 -27.42 -7.39
CA SER A 21 0.22 -26.91 -7.00
C SER A 21 -0.08 -25.72 -7.90
N ALA A 22 -1.06 -25.88 -8.80
CA ALA A 22 -1.53 -24.78 -9.62
C ALA A 22 -2.04 -23.70 -8.68
N ALA A 23 -1.48 -22.50 -8.76
CA ALA A 23 -2.00 -21.34 -8.06
C ALA A 23 -3.50 -21.20 -8.35
N PRO A 24 -4.32 -20.83 -7.35
CA PRO A 24 -5.75 -20.70 -7.55
C PRO A 24 -6.03 -19.76 -8.71
N ALA A 25 -6.79 -20.24 -9.70
CA ALA A 25 -7.19 -19.40 -10.83
C ALA A 25 -8.12 -18.29 -10.29
N PHE A 26 -7.62 -17.06 -10.23
CA PHE A 26 -8.44 -15.91 -9.91
C PHE A 26 -9.53 -15.77 -10.97
N LYS A 27 -10.80 -15.99 -10.57
CA LYS A 27 -11.93 -15.54 -11.36
C LYS A 27 -11.99 -14.02 -11.25
N ALA A 28 -11.31 -13.33 -12.16
CA ALA A 28 -11.34 -11.89 -12.17
C ALA A 28 -12.76 -11.40 -12.44
N PRO A 29 -13.31 -10.49 -11.62
CA PRO A 29 -14.43 -9.71 -12.05
C PRO A 29 -14.04 -8.94 -13.30
N ALA A 30 -14.92 -8.87 -14.29
CA ALA A 30 -14.75 -8.04 -15.49
C ALA A 30 -14.79 -6.53 -15.15
N GLU A 31 -15.01 -6.21 -13.88
CA GLU A 31 -15.15 -4.85 -13.37
C GLU A 31 -13.81 -4.09 -13.39
N ARG A 32 -13.88 -2.83 -13.79
CA ARG A 32 -12.78 -1.86 -13.83
C ARG A 32 -13.29 -0.51 -13.34
N GLY A 33 -12.40 0.39 -12.99
CA GLY A 33 -12.73 1.70 -12.45
C GLY A 33 -12.93 1.68 -10.93
N PHE A 34 -13.77 2.56 -10.43
CA PHE A 34 -14.03 2.70 -8.99
C PHE A 34 -15.19 1.81 -8.57
N LEU A 35 -14.92 0.83 -7.73
CA LEU A 35 -15.87 -0.22 -7.32
C LEU A 35 -16.19 -0.06 -5.84
N SER A 36 -17.48 0.15 -5.52
CA SER A 36 -17.94 0.19 -4.13
C SER A 36 -17.94 -1.21 -3.52
N ARG A 37 -17.43 -1.32 -2.30
CA ARG A 37 -17.33 -2.55 -1.51
C ARG A 37 -17.70 -2.30 -0.06
N THR A 38 -17.95 -3.37 0.68
CA THR A 38 -18.21 -3.35 2.12
C THR A 38 -17.47 -4.49 2.79
N VAL A 39 -16.88 -4.22 3.96
CA VAL A 39 -16.32 -5.23 4.87
C VAL A 39 -17.03 -5.14 6.22
N SER A 40 -17.09 -6.25 6.96
CA SER A 40 -17.58 -6.23 8.34
C SER A 40 -16.39 -6.23 9.29
N VAL A 41 -16.33 -5.24 10.17
CA VAL A 41 -15.28 -5.09 11.19
C VAL A 41 -15.95 -4.96 12.54
N GLY A 42 -15.70 -5.91 13.45
CA GLY A 42 -16.34 -5.89 14.78
C GLY A 42 -17.87 -5.89 14.73
N GLY A 43 -18.48 -6.52 13.70
CA GLY A 43 -19.92 -6.55 13.49
C GLY A 43 -20.52 -5.28 12.88
N LYS A 44 -19.69 -4.32 12.44
CA LYS A 44 -20.13 -3.11 11.75
C LYS A 44 -19.71 -3.17 10.28
N ASP A 45 -20.62 -2.80 9.39
CA ASP A 45 -20.36 -2.68 7.98
C ASP A 45 -19.61 -1.37 7.68
N MET A 46 -18.43 -1.51 7.07
CA MET A 46 -17.54 -0.42 6.69
C MET A 46 -17.45 -0.36 5.17
N LYS A 47 -17.84 0.77 4.59
CA LYS A 47 -17.74 0.98 3.14
C LYS A 47 -16.32 1.35 2.75
N TYR A 48 -15.89 0.86 1.59
CA TYR A 48 -14.64 1.24 0.96
C TYR A 48 -14.77 1.21 -0.56
N VAL A 49 -13.81 1.78 -1.26
CA VAL A 49 -13.75 1.73 -2.73
C VAL A 49 -12.47 1.02 -3.15
N VAL A 50 -12.54 0.24 -4.21
CA VAL A 50 -11.37 -0.30 -4.91
C VAL A 50 -11.33 0.30 -6.30
N TYR A 51 -10.24 0.97 -6.66
CA TYR A 51 -9.96 1.31 -8.05
C TYR A 51 -9.20 0.17 -8.72
N VAL A 52 -9.71 -0.28 -9.86
CA VAL A 52 -9.08 -1.30 -10.71
C VAL A 52 -8.76 -0.65 -12.05
N PRO A 53 -7.48 -0.53 -12.44
CA PRO A 53 -7.10 0.14 -13.68
C PRO A 53 -7.54 -0.67 -14.91
N LEU A 54 -7.71 0.02 -16.04
CA LEU A 54 -8.06 -0.64 -17.32
C LEU A 54 -7.02 -1.68 -17.74
N SER A 55 -5.76 -1.48 -17.36
CA SER A 55 -4.64 -2.38 -17.65
C SER A 55 -4.59 -3.64 -16.77
N TYR A 56 -5.51 -3.82 -15.81
CA TYR A 56 -5.51 -4.98 -14.93
C TYR A 56 -5.66 -6.29 -15.71
N ASP A 57 -4.69 -7.19 -15.53
CA ASP A 57 -4.68 -8.55 -16.04
C ASP A 57 -4.74 -9.54 -14.86
N PRO A 58 -5.81 -10.32 -14.70
CA PRO A 58 -5.96 -11.24 -13.57
C PRO A 58 -4.89 -12.35 -13.54
N ALA A 59 -4.24 -12.62 -14.67
CA ALA A 59 -3.16 -13.59 -14.74
C ALA A 59 -1.83 -13.07 -14.17
N LYS A 60 -1.72 -11.75 -13.92
CA LYS A 60 -0.49 -11.11 -13.45
C LYS A 60 -0.70 -10.42 -12.12
N PRO A 61 0.15 -10.68 -11.11
CA PRO A 61 0.09 -9.97 -9.84
C PRO A 61 0.27 -8.46 -10.05
N MET A 62 -0.67 -7.64 -9.55
CA MET A 62 -0.68 -6.20 -9.73
C MET A 62 -0.25 -5.45 -8.47
N PRO A 63 0.61 -4.41 -8.59
CA PRO A 63 0.96 -3.56 -7.46
C PRO A 63 -0.28 -2.87 -6.90
N THR A 64 -0.31 -2.66 -5.57
CA THR A 64 -1.49 -2.15 -4.89
C THR A 64 -1.11 -1.01 -3.93
N ILE A 65 -1.90 0.05 -3.94
CA ILE A 65 -1.77 1.17 -3.00
C ILE A 65 -2.96 1.13 -2.03
N VAL A 66 -2.70 1.31 -0.75
CA VAL A 66 -3.72 1.66 0.25
C VAL A 66 -3.65 3.18 0.44
N PHE A 67 -4.79 3.87 0.30
CA PHE A 67 -4.91 5.30 0.47
C PHE A 67 -5.76 5.65 1.69
N LEU A 68 -5.22 6.46 2.58
CA LEU A 68 -5.87 6.90 3.82
C LEU A 68 -6.35 8.36 3.68
N ASN A 69 -7.64 8.56 3.88
CA ASN A 69 -8.26 9.88 3.74
C ASN A 69 -7.93 10.83 4.91
N GLY A 70 -8.04 12.12 4.66
CA GLY A 70 -7.97 13.16 5.67
C GLY A 70 -9.26 13.32 6.49
N ALA A 71 -9.27 14.32 7.35
CA ALA A 71 -10.42 14.61 8.23
C ALA A 71 -11.70 14.96 7.45
N GLY A 72 -11.58 15.70 6.35
CA GLY A 72 -12.70 16.17 5.55
C GLY A 72 -13.46 15.07 4.83
N GLU A 73 -12.82 13.94 4.58
CA GLU A 73 -13.37 12.81 3.85
C GLU A 73 -13.88 11.69 4.75
N CYS A 74 -13.84 11.88 6.08
CA CYS A 74 -14.47 10.98 7.05
C CYS A 74 -15.98 10.90 6.83
N GLY A 75 -16.55 9.71 7.07
CA GLY A 75 -17.99 9.48 6.93
C GLY A 75 -18.33 8.03 6.64
N THR A 76 -19.59 7.82 6.24
CA THR A 76 -20.16 6.50 5.99
C THR A 76 -20.77 6.37 4.58
N ASP A 77 -20.56 7.37 3.73
CA ASP A 77 -21.12 7.41 2.38
C ASP A 77 -20.42 6.45 1.41
N GLY A 78 -19.16 6.12 1.67
CA GLY A 78 -18.34 5.25 0.80
C GLY A 78 -17.85 5.98 -0.45
N LEU A 79 -17.80 7.31 -0.46
CA LEU A 79 -17.49 8.12 -1.65
C LEU A 79 -16.44 9.22 -1.37
N LYS A 80 -16.57 9.97 -0.29
CA LYS A 80 -15.71 11.14 -0.02
C LYS A 80 -14.23 10.81 0.02
N GLN A 81 -13.87 9.66 0.57
CA GLN A 81 -12.48 9.21 0.69
C GLN A 81 -11.75 9.10 -0.66
N VAL A 82 -12.48 9.02 -1.77
CA VAL A 82 -11.89 8.92 -3.12
C VAL A 82 -11.55 10.29 -3.70
N TYR A 83 -12.13 11.38 -3.19
CA TYR A 83 -12.20 12.68 -3.85
C TYR A 83 -10.84 13.20 -4.34
N HIS A 84 -9.85 13.29 -3.47
CA HIS A 84 -8.56 13.91 -3.82
C HIS A 84 -7.70 13.01 -4.73
N PHE A 85 -7.39 11.80 -4.28
CA PHE A 85 -6.54 10.91 -5.05
C PHE A 85 -7.26 10.34 -6.28
N GLY A 86 -8.55 10.03 -6.15
CA GLY A 86 -9.38 9.62 -7.29
C GLY A 86 -9.45 10.69 -8.39
N GLY A 87 -9.48 11.97 -8.00
CA GLY A 87 -9.36 13.08 -8.94
C GLY A 87 -8.06 13.08 -9.73
N ALA A 88 -6.93 12.80 -9.08
CA ALA A 88 -5.63 12.66 -9.76
C ALA A 88 -5.61 11.45 -10.72
N ILE A 89 -6.20 10.32 -10.31
CA ILE A 89 -6.33 9.13 -11.16
C ILE A 89 -7.18 9.43 -12.41
N MET A 90 -8.31 10.12 -12.26
CA MET A 90 -9.17 10.46 -13.40
C MET A 90 -8.50 11.41 -14.40
N LEU A 91 -7.57 12.25 -13.96
CA LEU A 91 -6.84 13.17 -14.81
C LEU A 91 -5.69 12.51 -15.58
N ALA A 92 -5.05 11.49 -15.00
CA ALA A 92 -3.85 10.84 -15.54
C ALA A 92 -3.79 9.36 -15.11
N ALA A 93 -4.75 8.55 -15.57
CA ALA A 93 -4.89 7.15 -15.17
C ALA A 93 -3.65 6.30 -15.50
N GLU A 94 -2.90 6.68 -16.52
CA GLU A 94 -1.66 6.02 -16.94
C GLU A 94 -0.52 6.16 -15.92
N LYS A 95 -0.54 7.20 -15.07
CA LYS A 95 0.40 7.36 -13.95
C LYS A 95 0.11 6.40 -12.79
N TRP A 96 -1.08 5.79 -12.77
CA TRP A 96 -1.57 4.99 -11.66
C TRP A 96 -1.94 3.55 -12.06
N PRO A 97 -0.98 2.76 -12.59
CA PRO A 97 -1.20 1.36 -12.97
C PRO A 97 -1.23 0.44 -11.72
N PHE A 98 -2.11 0.73 -10.78
CA PHE A 98 -2.24 0.05 -9.48
C PHE A 98 -3.69 -0.32 -9.22
N ILE A 99 -3.91 -1.40 -8.48
CA ILE A 99 -5.13 -1.51 -7.67
C ILE A 99 -4.99 -0.50 -6.53
N ILE A 100 -6.05 0.28 -6.24
CA ILE A 100 -5.99 1.25 -5.14
C ILE A 100 -7.17 1.00 -4.22
N VAL A 101 -6.88 0.79 -2.94
CA VAL A 101 -7.87 0.54 -1.88
C VAL A 101 -8.09 1.82 -1.10
N PHE A 102 -9.32 2.27 -1.02
CA PHE A 102 -9.75 3.48 -0.33
C PHE A 102 -10.69 3.11 0.83
N PRO A 103 -10.18 2.68 1.99
CA PRO A 103 -11.01 2.58 3.19
C PRO A 103 -11.52 3.96 3.56
N GLN A 104 -12.73 4.06 4.16
CA GLN A 104 -13.26 5.32 4.65
C GLN A 104 -13.29 5.33 6.18
N LYS A 105 -12.47 6.16 6.80
CA LYS A 105 -12.55 6.41 8.24
C LYS A 105 -13.89 7.09 8.56
N GLN A 106 -14.65 6.54 9.50
CA GLN A 106 -16.01 7.02 9.78
C GLN A 106 -16.00 8.25 10.66
N ASP A 107 -15.26 8.25 11.75
CA ASP A 107 -15.21 9.33 12.71
C ASP A 107 -13.91 10.14 12.59
N VAL A 108 -14.02 11.45 12.47
CA VAL A 108 -12.87 12.36 12.42
C VAL A 108 -12.06 12.35 13.73
N LYS A 109 -12.67 11.98 14.84
CA LYS A 109 -12.04 11.95 16.17
C LYS A 109 -11.19 10.71 16.43
N THR A 110 -11.45 9.59 15.71
CA THR A 110 -10.60 8.41 15.79
C THR A 110 -9.30 8.62 15.03
N LYS A 111 -8.26 7.94 15.43
CA LYS A 111 -7.01 7.90 14.68
C LYS A 111 -7.02 6.73 13.70
N TRP A 112 -6.14 6.74 12.70
CA TRP A 112 -6.06 5.65 11.73
C TRP A 112 -5.51 4.36 12.36
N GLU A 113 -4.63 4.46 13.34
CA GLU A 113 -4.15 3.30 14.10
C GLU A 113 -5.25 2.60 14.90
N ASP A 114 -6.30 3.32 15.33
CA ASP A 114 -7.48 2.74 15.96
C ASP A 114 -8.37 2.00 14.93
N GLU A 115 -8.23 2.33 13.65
CA GLU A 115 -8.98 1.75 12.53
C GLU A 115 -8.14 0.71 11.74
N ASP A 116 -7.02 0.25 12.28
CA ASP A 116 -6.13 -0.71 11.61
C ASP A 116 -6.87 -1.97 11.15
N ALA A 117 -7.76 -2.51 11.98
CA ALA A 117 -8.58 -3.67 11.60
C ALA A 117 -9.39 -3.45 10.32
N MET A 118 -9.92 -2.23 10.09
CA MET A 118 -10.61 -1.89 8.85
C MET A 118 -9.63 -1.85 7.67
N VAL A 119 -8.45 -1.27 7.84
CA VAL A 119 -7.41 -1.22 6.79
C VAL A 119 -7.03 -2.64 6.38
N GLN A 120 -6.78 -3.53 7.35
CA GLN A 120 -6.41 -4.92 7.11
C GLN A 120 -7.53 -5.71 6.40
N GLU A 121 -8.77 -5.60 6.86
CA GLU A 121 -9.89 -6.35 6.27
C GLU A 121 -10.24 -5.85 4.87
N THR A 122 -10.14 -4.54 4.57
CA THR A 122 -10.33 -4.03 3.21
C THR A 122 -9.25 -4.53 2.26
N LEU A 123 -7.99 -4.54 2.69
CA LEU A 123 -6.88 -5.09 1.90
C LEU A 123 -7.06 -6.60 1.68
N LYS A 124 -7.34 -7.36 2.72
CA LYS A 124 -7.56 -8.81 2.67
C LYS A 124 -8.70 -9.16 1.71
N LYS A 125 -9.83 -8.47 1.80
CA LYS A 125 -10.94 -8.68 0.86
C LYS A 125 -10.52 -8.36 -0.59
N THR A 126 -9.80 -7.26 -0.80
CA THR A 126 -9.27 -6.92 -2.12
C THR A 126 -8.34 -8.02 -2.66
N GLN A 127 -7.50 -8.63 -1.82
CA GLN A 127 -6.62 -9.75 -2.20
C GLN A 127 -7.38 -11.04 -2.54
N THR A 128 -8.60 -11.22 -2.04
CA THR A 128 -9.46 -12.35 -2.45
C THR A 128 -10.18 -12.11 -3.78
N GLU A 129 -10.40 -10.85 -4.15
CA GLU A 129 -11.11 -10.47 -5.38
C GLU A 129 -10.15 -10.26 -6.56
N PHE A 130 -8.92 -9.81 -6.30
CA PHE A 130 -7.95 -9.41 -7.31
C PHE A 130 -6.58 -10.04 -7.05
N ASN A 131 -5.84 -10.26 -8.14
CA ASN A 131 -4.47 -10.78 -8.09
C ASN A 131 -3.48 -9.66 -7.68
N VAL A 132 -3.35 -9.45 -6.37
CA VAL A 132 -2.48 -8.44 -5.75
C VAL A 132 -1.05 -8.98 -5.61
N ASP A 133 -0.05 -8.19 -6.00
CA ASP A 133 1.35 -8.47 -5.73
C ASP A 133 1.70 -8.10 -4.29
N ALA A 134 1.79 -9.07 -3.40
CA ALA A 134 2.09 -8.86 -1.98
C ALA A 134 3.48 -8.23 -1.75
N SER A 135 4.40 -8.33 -2.70
CA SER A 135 5.72 -7.68 -2.63
C SER A 135 5.70 -6.20 -3.05
N ARG A 136 4.59 -5.74 -3.64
CA ARG A 136 4.39 -4.36 -4.11
C ARG A 136 3.14 -3.74 -3.52
N LEU A 137 3.06 -3.77 -2.19
CA LEU A 137 2.06 -3.04 -1.42
C LEU A 137 2.64 -1.70 -0.99
N TYR A 138 1.90 -0.64 -1.21
CA TYR A 138 2.30 0.73 -0.87
C TYR A 138 1.24 1.39 -0.01
N LEU A 139 1.63 2.39 0.77
CA LEU A 139 0.73 3.14 1.63
C LEU A 139 0.94 4.63 1.42
N THR A 140 -0.15 5.36 1.25
CA THR A 140 -0.15 6.83 1.20
C THR A 140 -1.42 7.39 1.82
N GLY A 141 -1.41 8.65 2.15
CA GLY A 141 -2.57 9.35 2.68
C GLY A 141 -2.25 10.82 2.93
N LEU A 142 -3.27 11.62 3.14
CA LEU A 142 -3.15 13.07 3.30
C LEU A 142 -3.64 13.54 4.66
N SER A 143 -2.99 14.55 5.25
CA SER A 143 -3.41 15.15 6.54
C SER A 143 -3.53 14.10 7.66
N GLN A 144 -4.71 13.86 8.22
CA GLN A 144 -4.93 12.73 9.13
C GLN A 144 -4.57 11.38 8.50
N GLY A 145 -4.78 11.20 7.19
CA GLY A 145 -4.32 10.02 6.46
C GLY A 145 -2.81 9.99 6.27
N GLY A 146 -2.16 11.15 6.22
CA GLY A 146 -0.70 11.28 6.26
C GLY A 146 -0.14 10.81 7.62
N HIS A 147 -0.78 11.23 8.72
CA HIS A 147 -0.50 10.65 10.06
C HIS A 147 -0.72 9.14 10.05
N GLY A 148 -1.88 8.67 9.53
CA GLY A 148 -2.17 7.25 9.42
C GLY A 148 -1.16 6.48 8.57
N THR A 149 -0.60 7.10 7.53
CA THR A 149 0.46 6.48 6.72
C THR A 149 1.70 6.17 7.57
N TRP A 150 2.11 7.08 8.44
CA TRP A 150 3.20 6.85 9.38
C TRP A 150 2.88 5.75 10.39
N THR A 151 1.72 5.88 11.08
CA THR A 151 1.36 5.00 12.21
C THR A 151 1.00 3.59 11.76
N ILE A 152 0.23 3.40 10.69
CA ILE A 152 -0.09 2.08 10.13
C ILE A 152 1.17 1.38 9.62
N ALA A 153 2.08 2.11 8.96
CA ALA A 153 3.36 1.52 8.54
C ALA A 153 4.20 1.07 9.75
N ALA A 154 4.18 1.84 10.84
CA ALA A 154 4.89 1.48 12.07
C ALA A 154 4.27 0.30 12.82
N LEU A 155 2.96 0.06 12.69
CA LEU A 155 2.30 -1.16 13.18
C LEU A 155 2.66 -2.39 12.35
N HIS A 156 2.93 -2.21 11.06
CA HIS A 156 3.20 -3.28 10.10
C HIS A 156 4.50 -3.05 9.31
N PRO A 157 5.68 -3.02 9.96
CA PRO A 157 6.95 -2.60 9.33
C PRO A 157 7.41 -3.50 8.18
N ASP A 158 6.89 -4.73 8.12
CA ASP A 158 7.19 -5.70 7.07
C ASP A 158 6.06 -5.83 6.02
N MET A 159 5.08 -4.92 6.02
CA MET A 159 3.95 -5.02 5.10
C MET A 159 4.18 -4.28 3.79
N PHE A 160 4.65 -3.05 3.86
CA PHE A 160 4.72 -2.16 2.71
C PHE A 160 6.10 -2.17 2.06
N ALA A 161 6.13 -2.00 0.75
CA ALA A 161 7.36 -1.85 -0.02
C ALA A 161 7.89 -0.41 0.01
N ALA A 162 7.00 0.57 0.13
CA ALA A 162 7.30 1.98 0.30
C ALA A 162 6.07 2.73 0.84
N ILE A 163 6.29 3.90 1.44
CA ILE A 163 5.22 4.77 1.95
C ILE A 163 5.39 6.21 1.47
N ALA A 164 4.26 6.91 1.31
CA ALA A 164 4.24 8.30 0.88
C ALA A 164 3.24 9.13 1.70
N PRO A 165 3.58 9.54 2.92
CA PRO A 165 2.73 10.42 3.73
C PRO A 165 2.73 11.86 3.18
N VAL A 166 1.56 12.49 3.11
CA VAL A 166 1.40 13.86 2.62
C VAL A 166 0.85 14.74 3.76
N CYS A 167 1.54 15.84 4.08
CA CYS A 167 1.25 16.79 5.16
C CYS A 167 0.80 16.08 6.45
N GLY A 168 1.49 14.99 6.79
CA GLY A 168 1.23 14.19 7.98
C GLY A 168 2.20 14.53 9.10
N TRP A 169 1.99 13.91 10.26
CA TRP A 169 2.84 14.01 11.45
C TRP A 169 2.91 12.66 12.15
N ALA A 170 3.96 12.44 12.92
CA ALA A 170 4.06 11.36 13.89
C ALA A 170 5.11 11.74 14.94
N ASP A 171 5.53 10.77 15.74
CA ASP A 171 6.55 10.95 16.76
C ASP A 171 7.85 10.19 16.40
N GLU A 172 8.89 10.42 17.21
CA GLU A 172 10.21 9.81 17.03
C GLU A 172 10.15 8.27 17.11
N ASP A 173 9.29 7.69 17.95
CA ASP A 173 9.17 6.24 18.08
C ASP A 173 8.57 5.62 16.81
N VAL A 174 7.63 6.29 16.16
CA VAL A 174 7.11 5.91 14.84
C VAL A 174 8.21 6.01 13.78
N ALA A 175 8.97 7.12 13.77
CA ALA A 175 10.07 7.32 12.83
C ALA A 175 11.10 6.19 12.89
N LYS A 176 11.52 5.77 14.10
CA LYS A 176 12.44 4.65 14.31
C LYS A 176 11.92 3.33 13.72
N LYS A 177 10.62 3.06 13.85
CA LYS A 177 10.00 1.82 13.35
C LYS A 177 9.95 1.76 11.83
N VAL A 178 9.74 2.91 11.16
CA VAL A 178 9.63 2.99 9.70
C VAL A 178 10.96 3.30 9.00
N ALA A 179 12.03 3.58 9.72
CA ALA A 179 13.31 4.06 9.18
C ALA A 179 13.95 3.16 8.10
N LYS A 180 13.55 1.89 8.00
CA LYS A 180 14.05 0.96 6.97
C LYS A 180 13.20 0.91 5.71
N LEU A 181 12.07 1.60 5.69
CA LEU A 181 11.21 1.69 4.52
C LEU A 181 11.72 2.79 3.57
N PRO A 182 11.58 2.63 2.25
CA PRO A 182 11.63 3.73 1.31
C PRO A 182 10.49 4.72 1.60
N ILE A 183 10.84 5.99 1.80
CA ILE A 183 9.90 7.04 2.21
C ILE A 183 10.04 8.26 1.32
N TRP A 184 8.91 8.75 0.80
CA TRP A 184 8.83 10.04 0.14
C TRP A 184 7.67 10.84 0.73
N THR A 185 7.98 11.87 1.53
CA THR A 185 6.98 12.73 2.16
C THR A 185 6.87 14.09 1.48
N PHE A 186 5.71 14.74 1.60
CA PHE A 186 5.39 15.99 0.91
C PHE A 186 4.73 16.97 1.87
N HIS A 187 5.09 18.25 1.78
CA HIS A 187 4.49 19.30 2.62
C HIS A 187 4.48 20.66 1.91
N GLY A 188 3.52 21.50 2.24
CA GLY A 188 3.49 22.91 1.85
C GLY A 188 4.17 23.80 2.90
N ASP A 189 4.96 24.78 2.50
CA ASP A 189 5.68 25.68 3.45
C ASP A 189 4.75 26.74 4.08
N LYS A 190 3.49 26.83 3.62
CA LYS A 190 2.44 27.70 4.18
C LYS A 190 1.31 26.92 4.82
N ASP A 191 1.58 25.66 5.21
CA ASP A 191 0.58 24.86 5.90
C ASP A 191 0.35 25.38 7.33
N GLU A 192 -0.89 25.85 7.59
CA GLU A 192 -1.29 26.36 8.90
C GLU A 192 -2.02 25.32 9.74
N ALA A 193 -2.48 24.20 9.13
CA ALA A 193 -3.20 23.14 9.81
C ALA A 193 -2.24 22.10 10.41
N VAL A 194 -1.26 21.67 9.63
CA VAL A 194 -0.14 20.83 10.09
C VAL A 194 1.15 21.55 9.70
N LYS A 195 1.94 21.89 10.68
CA LYS A 195 3.16 22.67 10.45
C LYS A 195 4.20 21.86 9.68
N LEU A 196 4.95 22.51 8.78
CA LEU A 196 6.02 21.91 7.98
C LEU A 196 7.05 21.17 8.86
N GLU A 197 7.34 21.73 10.03
CA GLU A 197 8.25 21.16 11.02
C GLU A 197 7.92 19.71 11.35
N SER A 198 6.64 19.30 11.30
CA SER A 198 6.24 17.91 11.53
C SER A 198 6.83 16.93 10.50
N SER A 199 7.01 17.35 9.24
CA SER A 199 7.66 16.52 8.21
C SER A 199 9.18 16.64 8.27
N GLU A 200 9.71 17.79 8.68
CA GLU A 200 11.14 18.00 8.88
C GLU A 200 11.65 17.17 10.06
N ASP A 201 10.93 17.18 11.20
CA ASP A 201 11.22 16.34 12.37
C ASP A 201 11.19 14.85 12.01
N MET A 202 10.17 14.40 11.29
CA MET A 202 10.09 13.01 10.84
C MET A 202 11.29 12.61 9.99
N LYS A 203 11.70 13.47 9.05
CA LYS A 203 12.90 13.24 8.24
C LYS A 203 14.16 13.15 9.11
N GLU A 204 14.36 14.08 10.04
CA GLU A 204 15.52 14.12 10.94
C GLU A 204 15.59 12.84 11.79
N TRP A 205 14.49 12.42 12.43
CA TRP A 205 14.45 11.22 13.26
C TRP A 205 14.68 9.93 12.46
N ILE A 206 14.16 9.85 11.21
CA ILE A 206 14.41 8.72 10.32
C ILE A 206 15.89 8.63 9.95
N GLU A 207 16.52 9.76 9.60
CA GLU A 207 17.95 9.83 9.26
C GLU A 207 18.81 9.52 10.48
N ALA A 208 18.46 10.01 11.66
CA ALA A 208 19.13 9.67 12.92
C ALA A 208 19.02 8.17 13.26
N ALA A 209 17.93 7.52 12.85
CA ALA A 209 17.74 6.07 12.99
C ALA A 209 18.43 5.25 11.87
N GLY A 210 19.21 5.90 10.99
CA GLY A 210 19.96 5.28 9.89
C GLY A 210 19.08 4.84 8.70
N GLY A 211 17.95 5.54 8.50
CA GLY A 211 17.10 5.42 7.32
C GLY A 211 17.31 6.57 6.33
N GLU A 212 16.51 6.57 5.28
CA GLU A 212 16.46 7.63 4.27
C GLU A 212 15.03 8.13 4.11
N CYS A 213 14.84 9.46 4.09
CA CYS A 213 13.54 10.09 3.87
C CYS A 213 13.65 11.23 2.85
N LYS A 214 13.04 11.05 1.70
CA LYS A 214 12.90 12.13 0.72
C LYS A 214 11.74 13.03 1.17
N LEU A 215 12.02 14.33 1.38
CA LEU A 215 11.01 15.36 1.65
C LEU A 215 10.95 16.34 0.47
N THR A 216 9.76 16.51 -0.10
CA THR A 216 9.47 17.56 -1.07
C THR A 216 8.65 18.65 -0.41
N ILE A 217 9.20 19.87 -0.39
CA ILE A 217 8.52 21.05 0.15
C ILE A 217 8.00 21.87 -1.03
N TYR A 218 6.73 22.27 -1.00
CA TYR A 218 6.09 23.10 -2.02
C TYR A 218 6.03 24.57 -1.58
N PRO A 219 6.85 25.47 -2.18
CA PRO A 219 6.87 26.87 -1.82
C PRO A 219 5.53 27.56 -2.09
N GLY A 220 5.03 28.31 -1.10
CA GLY A 220 3.77 29.05 -1.19
C GLY A 220 2.50 28.20 -1.08
N VAL A 221 2.63 26.88 -0.88
CA VAL A 221 1.49 25.96 -0.78
C VAL A 221 1.05 25.80 0.68
N GLY A 222 -0.25 25.88 0.92
CA GLY A 222 -0.87 25.62 2.23
C GLY A 222 -1.09 24.13 2.48
N HIS A 223 -2.14 23.82 3.25
CA HIS A 223 -2.43 22.43 3.67
C HIS A 223 -2.70 21.46 2.51
N ASN A 224 -3.17 21.95 1.36
CA ASN A 224 -3.55 21.13 0.21
C ASN A 224 -2.36 20.64 -0.65
N SER A 225 -1.20 20.39 -0.07
CA SER A 225 0.00 19.88 -0.75
C SER A 225 -0.21 18.56 -1.49
N TRP A 226 -1.26 17.79 -1.16
CA TRP A 226 -1.66 16.57 -1.88
C TRP A 226 -2.04 16.79 -3.35
N ASP A 227 -2.52 17.99 -3.71
CA ASP A 227 -2.80 18.30 -5.12
C ASP A 227 -1.51 18.22 -5.95
N ASN A 228 -0.42 18.77 -5.44
CA ASN A 228 0.89 18.67 -6.07
C ASN A 228 1.45 17.24 -6.01
N ALA A 229 1.41 16.60 -4.85
CA ALA A 229 1.98 15.27 -4.64
C ALA A 229 1.35 14.22 -5.57
N TYR A 230 0.03 14.21 -5.74
CA TYR A 230 -0.65 13.20 -6.54
C TYR A 230 -0.81 13.54 -8.02
N ARG A 231 -0.72 14.82 -8.40
CA ARG A 231 -0.92 15.24 -9.81
C ARG A 231 0.38 15.56 -10.53
N ASN A 232 1.31 16.21 -9.84
CA ASN A 232 2.50 16.80 -10.47
C ASN A 232 3.74 15.93 -10.33
N GLU A 233 3.85 15.16 -9.25
CA GLU A 233 4.98 14.27 -9.02
C GLU A 233 4.83 12.93 -9.75
N ASP A 234 5.96 12.27 -10.00
CA ASP A 234 5.99 10.92 -10.56
C ASP A 234 5.94 9.86 -9.44
N LEU A 235 5.04 10.08 -8.46
CA LEU A 235 4.90 9.22 -7.28
C LEU A 235 4.58 7.76 -7.63
N GLY A 236 3.71 7.54 -8.63
CA GLY A 236 3.42 6.20 -9.12
C GLY A 236 4.65 5.48 -9.66
N ALA A 237 5.45 6.16 -10.48
CA ALA A 237 6.70 5.60 -11.01
C ALA A 237 7.74 5.36 -9.89
N TRP A 238 7.80 6.24 -8.88
CA TRP A 238 8.65 6.05 -7.71
C TRP A 238 8.24 4.81 -6.91
N PHE A 239 6.96 4.61 -6.62
CA PHE A 239 6.49 3.40 -5.94
C PHE A 239 6.95 2.13 -6.66
N LEU A 240 6.84 2.07 -7.98
CA LEU A 240 7.19 0.89 -8.78
C LEU A 240 8.69 0.52 -8.73
N GLN A 241 9.56 1.41 -8.26
CA GLN A 241 10.98 1.13 -8.05
C GLN A 241 11.25 0.29 -6.79
N HIS A 242 10.25 0.16 -5.89
CA HIS A 242 10.42 -0.48 -4.60
C HIS A 242 9.64 -1.79 -4.51
N ARG A 243 10.29 -2.80 -3.90
CA ARG A 243 9.69 -4.11 -3.59
C ARG A 243 10.05 -4.52 -2.16
N ASN A 244 9.10 -5.12 -1.49
CA ASN A 244 9.34 -5.77 -0.21
C ASN A 244 9.89 -7.18 -0.45
N THR A 245 11.20 -7.36 -0.31
CA THR A 245 11.88 -8.63 -0.56
C THR A 245 11.52 -9.72 0.46
N LYS A 246 11.06 -9.35 1.66
CA LYS A 246 10.62 -10.31 2.68
C LYS A 246 9.30 -11.00 2.30
N ARG A 247 8.48 -10.38 1.45
CA ARG A 247 7.18 -10.91 0.99
C ARG A 247 7.23 -11.51 -0.43
N GLY A 248 8.32 -11.31 -1.15
CA GLY A 248 8.51 -11.85 -2.51
C GLY A 248 9.10 -13.26 -2.56
N SER A 249 9.45 -13.87 -1.42
CA SER A 249 10.14 -15.15 -1.31
C SER A 249 9.23 -16.35 -0.98
N THR A 250 7.93 -16.27 -1.24
CA THR A 250 7.09 -17.48 -1.30
C THR A 250 7.10 -18.00 -2.73
N GLU A 251 8.20 -18.70 -3.08
CA GLU A 251 8.22 -19.69 -4.17
C GLU A 251 7.42 -20.93 -3.77
#